data_83d10f012c6df1365b5c04dfc0edf480
#
_entry.id   83d10f012c6df1365b5c04dfc0edf480
#
_cell.length_a   1.000
_cell.length_b   1.000
_cell.length_c   1.000
_cell.angle_alpha   90.00
_cell.angle_beta   90.00
_cell.angle_gamma   90.00
#
_symmetry.space_group_name_H-M   'P 1'
#
loop_
_entity.id
_entity.type
_entity.pdbx_description
1 polymer ?
#
loop_
_entity_poly.entity_id
_entity_poly.type
_entity_poly.pdbx_seq_one_letter_code
_entity_poly.pdbx_strand_id
1 'polypeptide(L)'
;MSKTVFNTLKTINVNEMTEKKGKFTYLSWAHAVETLKSNFPEATWTVHEFPLRLDNSEYTVPYMLDPMTGHAFVKVSVTVDGTTLEQTHPVLNHMNKPISKPDAFAVNTAQMRCLAKAISLHGLGLYIYQGEDLPVLSKKEEQQAKVDEVYDRPETLLNGKAPVAGGITVTQNVKLDRLSRDPILKGSDTQSVIRTFIDTMPTEDAAEKAITKLQNKIKQLKQTAKEAA
;
A
#
# COMPACT_ATOMS: atom_id res chain seq x y z
N MET A 1 25.77 -17.84 15.29
CA MET A 1 24.96 -16.61 15.36
C MET A 1 23.53 -17.00 15.67
N SER A 2 22.99 -16.57 16.80
CA SER A 2 21.56 -16.80 17.12
C SER A 2 20.73 -16.05 16.08
N LYS A 3 19.86 -16.76 15.35
CA LYS A 3 18.87 -16.14 14.48
C LYS A 3 17.89 -15.40 15.37
N THR A 4 17.72 -14.11 15.19
CA THR A 4 16.70 -13.36 15.92
C THR A 4 15.31 -13.89 15.56
N VAL A 5 14.34 -13.80 16.48
CA VAL A 5 12.93 -14.18 16.24
C VAL A 5 12.43 -13.61 14.93
N PHE A 6 12.65 -12.30 14.72
CA PHE A 6 12.24 -11.61 13.51
C PHE A 6 12.82 -12.23 12.22
N ASN A 7 14.11 -12.54 12.22
CA ASN A 7 14.75 -13.12 11.02
C ASN A 7 14.27 -14.54 10.74
N THR A 8 13.88 -15.30 11.76
CA THR A 8 13.30 -16.64 11.61
C THR A 8 11.90 -16.55 11.00
N LEU A 9 11.02 -15.75 11.60
CA LEU A 9 9.61 -15.64 11.16
C LEU A 9 9.46 -14.94 9.82
N LYS A 10 10.29 -13.94 9.52
CA LYS A 10 10.27 -13.20 8.25
C LYS A 10 10.55 -14.07 7.02
N THR A 11 11.28 -15.18 7.17
CA THR A 11 11.58 -16.08 6.05
C THR A 11 10.43 -17.02 5.69
N ILE A 12 9.42 -17.12 6.54
CA ILE A 12 8.27 -18.01 6.33
C ILE A 12 7.32 -17.38 5.31
N ASN A 13 7.08 -18.10 4.21
CA ASN A 13 6.10 -17.68 3.21
C ASN A 13 4.69 -18.05 3.69
N VAL A 14 3.82 -17.04 3.87
CA VAL A 14 2.44 -17.23 4.33
C VAL A 14 1.40 -17.06 3.20
N ASN A 15 1.82 -16.93 1.94
CA ASN A 15 0.91 -16.62 0.83
C ASN A 15 -0.23 -17.62 0.67
N GLU A 16 0.04 -18.91 0.86
CA GLU A 16 -0.97 -19.97 0.77
C GLU A 16 -1.94 -19.99 1.97
N MET A 17 -1.59 -19.29 3.06
CA MET A 17 -2.38 -19.17 4.29
C MET A 17 -3.17 -17.87 4.34
N THR A 18 -3.20 -17.12 3.24
CA THR A 18 -3.86 -15.81 3.17
C THR A 18 -5.13 -15.86 2.34
N GLU A 19 -6.10 -15.03 2.72
CA GLU A 19 -7.33 -14.78 1.97
C GLU A 19 -7.34 -13.34 1.46
N LYS A 20 -7.77 -13.16 0.21
CA LYS A 20 -8.01 -11.83 -0.35
C LYS A 20 -9.48 -11.43 -0.15
N LYS A 21 -9.69 -10.25 0.44
CA LYS A 21 -11.01 -9.62 0.58
C LYS A 21 -10.97 -8.22 -0.01
N GLY A 22 -11.41 -8.08 -1.26
CA GLY A 22 -11.24 -6.85 -2.03
C GLY A 22 -9.75 -6.59 -2.32
N LYS A 23 -9.25 -5.44 -1.88
CA LYS A 23 -7.84 -5.06 -2.03
C LYS A 23 -6.93 -5.46 -0.85
N PHE A 24 -7.51 -6.01 0.22
CA PHE A 24 -6.77 -6.39 1.41
C PHE A 24 -6.44 -7.89 1.40
N THR A 25 -5.28 -8.21 1.94
CA THR A 25 -4.82 -9.59 2.16
C THR A 25 -4.88 -9.87 3.66
N TYR A 26 -5.53 -10.96 4.05
CA TYR A 26 -5.69 -11.35 5.45
C TYR A 26 -4.98 -12.66 5.70
N LEU A 27 -4.07 -12.67 6.66
CA LEU A 27 -3.55 -13.91 7.22
C LEU A 27 -4.55 -14.45 8.25
N SER A 28 -4.93 -15.71 8.11
CA SER A 28 -5.77 -16.37 9.11
C SER A 28 -5.07 -16.35 10.47
N TRP A 29 -5.76 -15.89 11.52
CA TRP A 29 -5.22 -15.86 12.87
C TRP A 29 -4.83 -17.26 13.37
N ALA A 30 -5.58 -18.29 12.97
CA ALA A 30 -5.29 -19.67 13.34
C ALA A 30 -3.95 -20.13 12.76
N HIS A 31 -3.71 -19.88 11.46
CA HIS A 31 -2.41 -20.17 10.83
C HIS A 31 -1.28 -19.32 11.41
N ALA A 32 -1.54 -18.06 11.76
CA ALA A 32 -0.55 -17.21 12.39
C ALA A 32 -0.11 -17.79 13.76
N VAL A 33 -1.07 -18.20 14.57
CA VAL A 33 -0.81 -18.83 15.88
C VAL A 33 -0.12 -20.18 15.71
N GLU A 34 -0.61 -21.05 14.83
CA GLU A 34 0.00 -22.35 14.55
C GLU A 34 1.45 -22.22 14.14
N THR A 35 1.73 -21.34 13.18
CA THR A 35 3.09 -21.11 12.69
C THR A 35 3.98 -20.52 13.79
N LEU A 36 3.47 -19.56 14.56
CA LEU A 36 4.20 -18.97 15.68
C LEU A 36 4.57 -20.06 16.70
N LYS A 37 3.58 -20.84 17.16
CA LYS A 37 3.78 -21.89 18.18
C LYS A 37 4.64 -23.04 17.69
N SER A 38 4.62 -23.37 16.41
CA SER A 38 5.49 -24.39 15.82
C SER A 38 6.96 -23.99 15.83
N ASN A 39 7.26 -22.70 15.72
CA ASN A 39 8.63 -22.18 15.73
C ASN A 39 9.07 -21.72 17.13
N PHE A 40 8.14 -21.21 17.94
CA PHE A 40 8.36 -20.68 19.28
C PHE A 40 7.27 -21.19 20.23
N PRO A 41 7.37 -22.43 20.75
CA PRO A 41 6.34 -23.07 21.59
C PRO A 41 5.97 -22.25 22.84
N GLU A 42 6.94 -21.53 23.40
CA GLU A 42 6.76 -20.70 24.61
C GLU A 42 6.17 -19.32 24.33
N ALA A 43 5.91 -18.96 23.06
CA ALA A 43 5.27 -17.70 22.74
C ALA A 43 3.88 -17.60 23.39
N THR A 44 3.57 -16.43 23.93
CA THR A 44 2.30 -16.13 24.59
C THR A 44 1.67 -14.87 24.03
N TRP A 45 0.39 -14.67 24.28
CA TRP A 45 -0.29 -13.41 23.95
C TRP A 45 -1.29 -13.04 25.03
N THR A 46 -1.60 -11.78 25.13
CA THR A 46 -2.58 -11.21 26.04
C THR A 46 -3.52 -10.29 25.27
N VAL A 47 -4.82 -10.52 25.42
CA VAL A 47 -5.85 -9.55 25.03
C VAL A 47 -6.01 -8.59 26.20
N HIS A 48 -5.78 -7.29 25.94
CA HIS A 48 -5.89 -6.29 26.99
C HIS A 48 -7.34 -5.99 27.32
N GLU A 49 -7.60 -5.84 28.59
CA GLU A 49 -8.90 -5.45 29.13
C GLU A 49 -8.86 -4.01 29.62
N PHE A 50 -10.02 -3.35 29.56
CA PHE A 50 -10.18 -1.93 29.91
C PHE A 50 -11.34 -1.76 30.89
N PRO A 51 -11.24 -0.84 31.84
CA PRO A 51 -12.33 -0.55 32.76
C PRO A 51 -13.49 0.14 32.03
N LEU A 52 -14.69 -0.32 32.29
CA LEU A 52 -15.95 0.27 31.81
C LEU A 52 -16.84 0.56 33.01
N ARG A 53 -17.24 1.81 33.21
CA ARG A 53 -18.16 2.22 34.29
C ARG A 53 -19.57 2.41 33.73
N LEU A 54 -20.50 1.66 34.32
CA LEU A 54 -21.94 1.76 34.02
C LEU A 54 -22.70 1.76 35.35
N ASP A 55 -23.61 2.70 35.54
CA ASP A 55 -24.54 2.74 36.67
C ASP A 55 -23.87 2.56 38.05
N ASN A 56 -22.78 3.27 38.33
CA ASN A 56 -21.94 3.16 39.53
C ASN A 56 -21.23 1.80 39.73
N SER A 57 -21.28 0.90 38.75
CA SER A 57 -20.53 -0.35 38.74
C SER A 57 -19.37 -0.28 37.77
N GLU A 58 -18.26 -0.93 38.12
CA GLU A 58 -17.08 -1.06 37.26
C GLU A 58 -16.98 -2.47 36.71
N TYR A 59 -16.86 -2.58 35.39
CA TYR A 59 -16.70 -3.81 34.65
C TYR A 59 -15.37 -3.78 33.90
N THR A 60 -14.85 -4.96 33.56
CA THR A 60 -13.69 -5.10 32.69
C THR A 60 -14.14 -5.65 31.35
N VAL A 61 -13.78 -4.99 30.27
CA VAL A 61 -14.17 -5.36 28.91
C VAL A 61 -12.93 -5.43 28.00
N PRO A 62 -12.89 -6.34 27.01
CA PRO A 62 -11.73 -6.56 26.16
C PRO A 62 -11.65 -5.54 24.99
N TYR A 63 -12.12 -4.33 25.21
CA TYR A 63 -12.04 -3.23 24.23
C TYR A 63 -12.09 -1.88 24.95
N MET A 64 -11.48 -0.87 24.35
CA MET A 64 -11.65 0.54 24.78
C MET A 64 -12.72 1.18 23.92
N LEU A 65 -13.70 1.83 24.58
CA LEU A 65 -14.73 2.60 23.91
C LEU A 65 -14.38 4.09 23.93
N ASP A 66 -14.42 4.73 22.77
CA ASP A 66 -14.38 6.18 22.68
C ASP A 66 -15.77 6.75 23.03
N PRO A 67 -15.90 7.49 24.14
CA PRO A 67 -17.20 8.00 24.60
C PRO A 67 -17.79 9.07 23.69
N MET A 68 -16.98 9.72 22.86
CA MET A 68 -17.44 10.78 21.97
C MET A 68 -18.08 10.24 20.68
N THR A 69 -17.50 9.19 20.11
CA THR A 69 -17.94 8.62 18.85
C THR A 69 -18.71 7.30 19.02
N GLY A 70 -18.54 6.65 20.18
CA GLY A 70 -19.02 5.29 20.43
C GLY A 70 -18.24 4.22 19.64
N HIS A 71 -17.16 4.59 18.98
CA HIS A 71 -16.27 3.63 18.33
C HIS A 71 -15.40 2.90 19.35
N ALA A 72 -14.90 1.73 18.99
CA ALA A 72 -14.06 0.95 19.86
C ALA A 72 -12.78 0.46 19.16
N PHE A 73 -11.77 0.18 19.98
CA PHE A 73 -10.58 -0.54 19.54
C PHE A 73 -10.24 -1.65 20.53
N VAL A 74 -9.50 -2.62 20.06
CA VAL A 74 -8.91 -3.72 20.86
C VAL A 74 -7.40 -3.58 20.86
N LYS A 75 -6.75 -4.14 21.88
CA LYS A 75 -5.30 -4.18 22.01
C LYS A 75 -4.84 -5.58 22.36
N VAL A 76 -3.82 -6.06 21.64
CA VAL A 76 -3.21 -7.38 21.88
C VAL A 76 -1.71 -7.20 21.96
N SER A 77 -1.08 -7.85 22.94
CA SER A 77 0.37 -8.02 23.03
C SER A 77 0.75 -9.46 22.79
N VAL A 78 1.88 -9.66 22.09
CA VAL A 78 2.48 -10.98 21.83
C VAL A 78 3.90 -10.96 22.35
N THR A 79 4.25 -11.99 23.13
CA THR A 79 5.59 -12.16 23.69
C THR A 79 6.25 -13.38 23.06
N VAL A 80 7.42 -13.17 22.45
CA VAL A 80 8.23 -14.22 21.83
C VAL A 80 9.67 -14.06 22.31
N ASP A 81 10.22 -15.10 22.90
CA ASP A 81 11.61 -15.11 23.39
C ASP A 81 11.95 -13.86 24.24
N GLY A 82 11.05 -13.56 25.20
CA GLY A 82 11.17 -12.42 26.12
C GLY A 82 10.90 -11.04 25.52
N THR A 83 10.66 -10.93 24.22
CA THR A 83 10.29 -9.66 23.58
C THR A 83 8.78 -9.56 23.44
N THR A 84 8.19 -8.50 24.00
CA THR A 84 6.76 -8.21 23.88
C THR A 84 6.51 -7.07 22.91
N LEU A 85 5.67 -7.31 21.90
CA LEU A 85 5.21 -6.31 20.94
C LEU A 85 3.69 -6.19 21.01
N GLU A 86 3.19 -4.97 20.86
CA GLU A 86 1.78 -4.63 21.03
C GLU A 86 1.19 -4.07 19.74
N GLN A 87 -0.06 -4.44 19.49
CA GLN A 87 -0.85 -3.90 18.38
C GLN A 87 -2.20 -3.43 18.88
N THR A 88 -2.68 -2.34 18.31
CA THR A 88 -4.03 -1.82 18.49
C THR A 88 -4.79 -1.93 17.16
N HIS A 89 -6.07 -2.33 17.22
CA HIS A 89 -6.89 -2.48 16.02
C HIS A 89 -8.31 -1.93 16.26
N PRO A 90 -8.81 -1.05 15.38
CA PRO A 90 -10.18 -0.56 15.50
C PRO A 90 -11.20 -1.66 15.22
N VAL A 91 -12.38 -1.58 15.84
CA VAL A 91 -13.49 -2.48 15.54
C VAL A 91 -14.19 -1.98 14.28
N LEU A 92 -14.13 -2.77 13.21
CA LEU A 92 -14.54 -2.40 11.86
C LEU A 92 -15.67 -3.28 11.33
N ASN A 93 -16.52 -2.74 10.47
CA ASN A 93 -17.48 -3.51 9.69
C ASN A 93 -16.82 -4.18 8.47
N HIS A 94 -17.63 -4.89 7.67
CA HIS A 94 -17.19 -5.58 6.45
C HIS A 94 -16.61 -4.65 5.36
N MET A 95 -16.90 -3.34 5.44
CA MET A 95 -16.34 -2.31 4.54
C MET A 95 -15.07 -1.64 5.12
N ASN A 96 -14.51 -2.17 6.21
CA ASN A 96 -13.38 -1.60 6.96
C ASN A 96 -13.64 -0.16 7.47
N LYS A 97 -14.89 0.15 7.82
CA LYS A 97 -15.25 1.41 8.49
C LYS A 97 -15.48 1.17 9.97
N PRO A 98 -15.04 2.08 10.86
CA PRO A 98 -15.35 2.00 12.29
C PRO A 98 -16.86 1.91 12.53
N ILE A 99 -17.25 1.07 13.50
CA ILE A 99 -18.64 0.93 13.90
C ILE A 99 -18.86 1.48 15.30
N SER A 100 -19.98 2.17 15.48
CA SER A 100 -20.40 2.65 16.79
C SER A 100 -21.10 1.54 17.55
N LYS A 101 -20.83 1.43 18.85
CA LYS A 101 -21.40 0.41 19.75
C LYS A 101 -21.28 -1.01 19.19
N PRO A 102 -20.06 -1.52 18.97
CA PRO A 102 -19.85 -2.83 18.39
C PRO A 102 -20.42 -3.93 19.29
N ASP A 103 -20.95 -4.97 18.66
CA ASP A 103 -21.37 -6.17 19.35
C ASP A 103 -20.17 -7.09 19.66
N ALA A 104 -20.44 -8.14 20.44
CA ALA A 104 -19.41 -9.10 20.86
C ALA A 104 -18.76 -9.82 19.67
N PHE A 105 -19.49 -10.05 18.57
CA PHE A 105 -18.94 -10.70 17.38
C PHE A 105 -17.93 -9.78 16.66
N ALA A 106 -18.27 -8.50 16.51
CA ALA A 106 -17.37 -7.50 15.91
C ALA A 106 -16.11 -7.32 16.76
N VAL A 107 -16.25 -7.27 18.09
CA VAL A 107 -15.12 -7.19 19.03
C VAL A 107 -14.22 -8.42 18.90
N ASN A 108 -14.76 -9.63 18.94
CA ASN A 108 -13.98 -10.86 18.78
C ASN A 108 -13.26 -10.90 17.42
N THR A 109 -13.94 -10.50 16.34
CA THR A 109 -13.31 -10.42 15.01
C THR A 109 -12.14 -9.45 15.00
N ALA A 110 -12.29 -8.29 15.64
CA ALA A 110 -11.21 -7.31 15.77
C ALA A 110 -10.04 -7.84 16.59
N GLN A 111 -10.30 -8.59 17.68
CA GLN A 111 -9.26 -9.24 18.49
C GLN A 111 -8.44 -10.24 17.67
N MET A 112 -9.07 -11.08 16.88
CA MET A 112 -8.38 -12.07 16.04
C MET A 112 -7.53 -11.41 14.95
N ARG A 113 -8.03 -10.33 14.34
CA ARG A 113 -7.26 -9.52 13.40
C ARG A 113 -6.09 -8.80 14.08
N CYS A 114 -6.32 -8.27 15.29
CA CYS A 114 -5.29 -7.63 16.09
C CYS A 114 -4.18 -8.63 16.47
N LEU A 115 -4.53 -9.86 16.88
CA LEU A 115 -3.59 -10.92 17.18
C LEU A 115 -2.71 -11.27 15.98
N ALA A 116 -3.30 -11.49 14.80
CA ALA A 116 -2.54 -11.79 13.60
C ALA A 116 -1.55 -10.65 13.25
N LYS A 117 -1.97 -9.39 13.39
CA LYS A 117 -1.08 -8.22 13.20
C LYS A 117 0.00 -8.11 14.28
N ALA A 118 -0.31 -8.40 15.54
CA ALA A 118 0.67 -8.42 16.62
C ALA A 118 1.75 -9.50 16.41
N ILE A 119 1.35 -10.68 15.92
CA ILE A 119 2.28 -11.74 15.53
C ILE A 119 3.16 -11.29 14.37
N SER A 120 2.60 -10.57 13.41
CA SER A 120 3.37 -10.10 12.23
C SER A 120 4.45 -9.09 12.59
N LEU A 121 4.32 -8.34 13.68
CA LEU A 121 5.38 -7.45 14.18
C LEU A 121 6.66 -8.23 14.56
N HIS A 122 6.52 -9.50 14.93
CA HIS A 122 7.65 -10.40 15.16
C HIS A 122 8.26 -10.97 13.86
N GLY A 123 7.73 -10.60 12.68
CA GLY A 123 8.26 -10.93 11.36
C GLY A 123 7.34 -11.79 10.49
N LEU A 124 6.41 -12.57 11.07
CA LEU A 124 5.59 -13.51 10.31
C LEU A 124 4.63 -12.80 9.36
N GLY A 125 4.84 -12.96 8.06
CA GLY A 125 3.95 -12.41 7.04
C GLY A 125 3.82 -10.87 7.07
N LEU A 126 4.77 -10.14 7.67
CA LEU A 126 4.71 -8.68 7.77
C LEU A 126 4.54 -8.00 6.42
N TYR A 127 5.07 -8.59 5.36
CA TYR A 127 5.00 -8.06 3.99
C TYR A 127 3.57 -8.00 3.43
N ILE A 128 2.61 -8.79 3.94
CA ILE A 128 1.23 -8.76 3.44
C ILE A 128 0.49 -7.48 3.84
N TYR A 129 0.95 -6.79 4.88
CA TYR A 129 0.37 -5.56 5.40
C TYR A 129 0.98 -4.30 4.78
N GLN A 130 1.98 -4.44 3.90
CA GLN A 130 2.57 -3.31 3.19
C GLN A 130 1.50 -2.62 2.33
N GLY A 131 1.32 -1.32 2.55
CA GLY A 131 0.35 -0.51 1.84
C GLY A 131 -1.07 -0.49 2.41
N GLU A 132 -1.37 -1.20 3.50
CA GLU A 132 -2.70 -1.14 4.12
C GLU A 132 -3.08 0.27 4.61
N ASP A 133 -2.12 1.01 5.14
CA ASP A 133 -2.31 2.35 5.71
C ASP A 133 -2.08 3.47 4.70
N LEU A 134 -1.79 3.14 3.45
CA LEU A 134 -1.67 4.14 2.41
C LEU A 134 -3.04 4.74 2.07
N PRO A 135 -3.13 6.05 1.84
CA PRO A 135 -4.35 6.69 1.39
C PRO A 135 -4.94 5.98 0.18
N VAL A 136 -6.27 5.85 0.14
CA VAL A 136 -6.95 5.32 -1.06
C VAL A 136 -6.79 6.35 -2.16
N LEU A 137 -5.78 6.19 -2.97
CA LEU A 137 -5.59 7.01 -4.15
C LEU A 137 -6.76 6.80 -5.11
N SER A 138 -7.27 7.87 -5.70
CA SER A 138 -8.20 7.73 -6.82
C SER A 138 -7.54 6.95 -7.95
N LYS A 139 -8.32 6.32 -8.83
CA LYS A 139 -7.77 5.56 -9.98
C LYS A 139 -6.78 6.40 -10.82
N LYS A 140 -6.93 7.73 -10.83
CA LYS A 140 -5.98 8.64 -11.47
C LYS A 140 -4.67 8.76 -10.67
N GLU A 141 -4.76 8.86 -9.35
CA GLU A 141 -3.61 8.94 -8.45
C GLU A 141 -2.87 7.61 -8.35
N GLU A 142 -3.59 6.46 -8.36
CA GLU A 142 -2.97 5.13 -8.44
C GLU A 142 -2.21 4.92 -9.76
N GLN A 143 -2.74 5.42 -10.88
CA GLN A 143 -2.04 5.39 -12.16
C GLN A 143 -0.82 6.31 -12.16
N GLN A 144 -0.93 7.49 -11.55
CA GLN A 144 0.17 8.43 -11.42
C GLN A 144 1.25 7.88 -10.47
N ALA A 145 0.89 7.36 -9.31
CA ALA A 145 1.83 6.76 -8.35
C ALA A 145 2.60 5.56 -8.94
N LYS A 146 1.92 4.70 -9.72
CA LYS A 146 2.60 3.59 -10.43
C LYS A 146 3.54 4.10 -11.53
N VAL A 147 3.20 5.22 -12.13
CA VAL A 147 4.06 5.91 -13.09
C VAL A 147 5.29 6.44 -12.36
N ASP A 148 5.10 7.13 -11.24
CA ASP A 148 6.18 7.73 -10.46
C ASP A 148 7.11 6.66 -9.86
N GLU A 149 6.58 5.52 -9.37
CA GLU A 149 7.37 4.39 -8.86
C GLU A 149 8.24 3.72 -9.94
N VAL A 150 7.74 3.64 -11.18
CA VAL A 150 8.53 3.12 -12.32
C VAL A 150 9.66 4.10 -12.69
N TYR A 151 9.46 5.40 -12.45
CA TYR A 151 10.40 6.46 -12.81
C TYR A 151 11.40 6.82 -11.73
N ASP A 152 11.17 6.42 -10.48
CA ASP A 152 12.10 6.64 -9.37
C ASP A 152 13.25 5.58 -9.32
N ARG A 153 13.32 4.69 -10.33
CA ARG A 153 14.46 3.80 -10.54
C ARG A 153 15.47 4.44 -11.51
N PRO A 154 16.57 4.99 -11.00
CA PRO A 154 17.53 5.72 -11.84
C PRO A 154 18.21 4.88 -12.93
N GLU A 155 18.17 3.55 -12.80
CA GLU A 155 19.01 2.65 -13.58
C GLU A 155 18.40 2.20 -14.93
N THR A 156 17.09 2.42 -15.15
CA THR A 156 16.39 1.88 -16.32
C THR A 156 16.17 2.90 -17.46
N LEU A 157 16.50 4.17 -17.25
CA LEU A 157 16.04 5.28 -18.13
C LEU A 157 17.11 6.00 -18.93
N LEU A 158 18.37 5.66 -18.75
CA LEU A 158 19.45 6.32 -19.50
C LEU A 158 20.13 5.31 -20.40
N ASN A 159 19.85 5.37 -21.69
CA ASN A 159 20.76 4.85 -22.73
C ASN A 159 22.12 5.56 -22.65
N GLY A 160 22.79 5.49 -21.48
CA GLY A 160 24.20 5.82 -21.32
C GLY A 160 24.60 7.30 -21.35
N LYS A 161 23.66 8.27 -21.34
CA LYS A 161 24.01 9.71 -21.34
C LYS A 161 23.45 10.41 -20.09
N ALA A 162 24.37 10.95 -19.30
CA ALA A 162 24.05 11.79 -18.14
C ALA A 162 23.35 13.10 -18.57
N PRO A 163 22.42 13.67 -17.73
CA PRO A 163 21.79 14.93 -18.00
C PRO A 163 22.83 16.06 -18.09
N VAL A 164 22.77 16.86 -19.17
CA VAL A 164 23.60 18.05 -19.32
C VAL A 164 22.93 19.20 -18.58
N ALA A 165 23.67 20.01 -17.83
CA ALA A 165 23.14 21.17 -17.13
C ALA A 165 22.38 22.11 -18.11
N GLY A 166 21.10 22.39 -17.84
CA GLY A 166 20.21 23.19 -18.69
C GLY A 166 19.51 22.44 -19.84
N GLY A 167 19.70 21.11 -19.92
CA GLY A 167 19.01 20.25 -20.90
C GLY A 167 17.69 19.70 -20.39
N ILE A 168 17.06 18.87 -21.24
CA ILE A 168 15.81 18.16 -20.90
C ILE A 168 15.97 17.36 -19.59
N THR A 169 15.02 17.52 -18.68
CA THR A 169 15.00 16.72 -17.44
C THR A 169 14.63 15.27 -17.73
N VAL A 170 15.04 14.35 -16.85
CA VAL A 170 14.67 12.92 -16.96
C VAL A 170 13.14 12.78 -17.02
N THR A 171 12.41 13.52 -16.19
CA THR A 171 10.93 13.51 -16.14
C THR A 171 10.33 13.95 -17.47
N GLN A 172 10.86 15.00 -18.10
CA GLN A 172 10.39 15.50 -19.39
C GLN A 172 10.70 14.51 -20.53
N ASN A 173 11.88 13.92 -20.53
CA ASN A 173 12.28 12.91 -21.51
C ASN A 173 11.31 11.73 -21.50
N VAL A 174 11.06 11.20 -20.32
CA VAL A 174 10.13 10.08 -20.11
C VAL A 174 8.71 10.46 -20.52
N LYS A 175 8.25 11.66 -20.20
CA LYS A 175 6.92 12.14 -20.57
C LYS A 175 6.76 12.27 -22.08
N LEU A 176 7.79 12.75 -22.78
CA LEU A 176 7.83 12.81 -24.23
C LEU A 176 7.84 11.42 -24.87
N ASP A 177 8.67 10.50 -24.39
CA ASP A 177 8.72 9.12 -24.90
C ASP A 177 7.37 8.42 -24.72
N ARG A 178 6.73 8.57 -23.56
CA ARG A 178 5.39 8.03 -23.31
C ARG A 178 4.33 8.59 -24.25
N LEU A 179 4.30 9.91 -24.41
CA LEU A 179 3.34 10.56 -25.32
C LEU A 179 3.56 10.13 -26.77
N SER A 180 4.82 9.89 -27.16
CA SER A 180 5.15 9.40 -28.50
C SER A 180 4.60 8.00 -28.80
N ARG A 181 4.39 7.21 -27.77
CA ARG A 181 3.86 5.83 -27.87
C ARG A 181 2.33 5.75 -27.75
N ASP A 182 1.61 6.89 -27.64
CA ASP A 182 0.14 6.83 -27.57
C ASP A 182 -0.42 6.14 -28.82
N PRO A 183 -1.32 5.13 -28.66
CA PRO A 183 -1.86 4.35 -29.78
C PRO A 183 -2.47 5.20 -30.91
N ILE A 184 -3.00 6.40 -30.58
CA ILE A 184 -3.61 7.32 -31.56
C ILE A 184 -2.58 7.92 -32.54
N LEU A 185 -1.28 7.87 -32.17
CA LEU A 185 -0.17 8.36 -33.00
C LEU A 185 0.49 7.25 -33.82
N LYS A 186 0.04 5.99 -33.66
CA LYS A 186 0.65 4.86 -34.35
C LYS A 186 0.58 5.01 -35.88
N GLY A 187 1.74 4.96 -36.53
CA GLY A 187 1.85 5.14 -37.98
C GLY A 187 1.92 6.59 -38.44
N SER A 188 1.96 7.58 -37.52
CA SER A 188 2.14 8.98 -37.88
C SER A 188 3.63 9.39 -37.81
N ASP A 189 4.02 10.36 -38.65
CA ASP A 189 5.37 10.99 -38.62
C ASP A 189 5.69 11.64 -37.24
N THR A 190 4.64 11.94 -36.47
CA THR A 190 4.77 12.54 -35.15
C THR A 190 5.66 11.74 -34.21
N GLN A 191 5.62 10.40 -34.30
CA GLN A 191 6.42 9.52 -33.46
C GLN A 191 7.92 9.63 -33.77
N SER A 192 8.28 9.64 -35.05
CA SER A 192 9.68 9.81 -35.47
C SER A 192 10.22 11.22 -35.16
N VAL A 193 9.41 12.23 -35.36
CA VAL A 193 9.76 13.63 -35.03
C VAL A 193 10.06 13.81 -33.55
N ILE A 194 9.27 13.21 -32.65
CA ILE A 194 9.49 13.29 -31.20
C ILE A 194 10.80 12.58 -30.81
N ARG A 195 11.08 11.43 -31.37
CA ARG A 195 12.36 10.72 -31.11
C ARG A 195 13.55 11.56 -31.52
N THR A 196 13.52 12.12 -32.74
CA THR A 196 14.57 13.02 -33.21
C THR A 196 14.71 14.24 -32.30
N PHE A 197 13.59 14.81 -31.82
CA PHE A 197 13.61 15.94 -30.89
C PHE A 197 14.30 15.57 -29.55
N ILE A 198 14.00 14.42 -28.98
CA ILE A 198 14.63 13.93 -27.77
C ILE A 198 16.14 13.74 -27.99
N ASP A 199 16.54 13.19 -29.13
CA ASP A 199 17.94 12.93 -29.47
C ASP A 199 18.76 14.23 -29.67
N THR A 200 18.11 15.35 -29.98
CA THR A 200 18.76 16.66 -30.08
C THR A 200 19.09 17.31 -28.74
N MET A 201 18.74 16.67 -27.63
CA MET A 201 18.95 17.18 -26.27
C MET A 201 18.39 18.59 -26.06
N PRO A 202 17.07 18.82 -26.22
CA PRO A 202 16.48 20.12 -26.12
C PRO A 202 16.61 20.71 -24.70
N THR A 203 16.46 22.04 -24.60
CA THR A 203 16.39 22.71 -23.30
C THR A 203 15.11 22.32 -22.54
N GLU A 204 15.11 22.51 -21.24
CA GLU A 204 13.95 22.23 -20.38
C GLU A 204 12.69 22.96 -20.85
N ASP A 205 12.79 24.25 -21.23
CA ASP A 205 11.68 25.05 -21.72
C ASP A 205 11.17 24.56 -23.09
N ALA A 206 12.06 24.15 -23.98
CA ALA A 206 11.69 23.58 -25.28
C ALA A 206 10.98 22.22 -25.11
N ALA A 207 11.41 21.42 -24.15
CA ALA A 207 10.78 20.14 -23.82
C ALA A 207 9.37 20.33 -23.25
N GLU A 208 9.15 21.31 -22.36
CA GLU A 208 7.82 21.58 -21.79
C GLU A 208 6.83 22.07 -22.87
N LYS A 209 7.28 22.93 -23.78
CA LYS A 209 6.47 23.35 -24.93
C LYS A 209 6.11 22.19 -25.86
N ALA A 210 7.05 21.27 -26.09
CA ALA A 210 6.81 20.07 -26.90
C ALA A 210 5.81 19.12 -26.23
N ILE A 211 5.92 18.91 -24.93
CA ILE A 211 4.98 18.10 -24.13
C ILE A 211 3.56 18.65 -24.25
N THR A 212 3.38 19.94 -23.99
CA THR A 212 2.07 20.62 -24.06
C THR A 212 1.45 20.50 -25.45
N LYS A 213 2.24 20.78 -26.51
CA LYS A 213 1.78 20.68 -27.89
C LYS A 213 1.35 19.26 -28.27
N LEU A 214 2.08 18.25 -27.79
CA LEU A 214 1.79 16.84 -28.06
C LEU A 214 0.55 16.37 -27.33
N GLN A 215 0.39 16.75 -26.06
CA GLN A 215 -0.81 16.46 -25.28
C GLN A 215 -2.09 17.02 -25.93
N ASN A 216 -2.03 18.26 -26.39
CA ASN A 216 -3.14 18.90 -27.08
C ASN A 216 -3.47 18.19 -28.41
N LYS A 217 -2.47 17.81 -29.19
CA LYS A 217 -2.66 17.05 -30.44
C LYS A 217 -3.31 15.68 -30.18
N ILE A 218 -2.84 14.94 -29.18
CA ILE A 218 -3.43 13.64 -28.80
C ILE A 218 -4.89 13.82 -28.37
N LYS A 219 -5.19 14.86 -27.57
CA LYS A 219 -6.55 15.17 -27.14
C LYS A 219 -7.47 15.44 -28.31
N GLN A 220 -7.05 16.26 -29.26
CA GLN A 220 -7.81 16.56 -30.48
C GLN A 220 -8.09 15.28 -31.29
N LEU A 221 -7.06 14.46 -31.55
CA LEU A 221 -7.22 13.23 -32.32
C LEU A 221 -8.18 12.25 -31.63
N LYS A 222 -8.12 12.12 -30.31
CA LYS A 222 -9.04 11.29 -29.55
C LYS A 222 -10.49 11.80 -29.59
N GLN A 223 -10.68 13.10 -29.63
CA GLN A 223 -12.00 13.71 -29.76
C GLN A 223 -12.58 13.48 -31.16
N THR A 224 -11.80 13.74 -32.21
CA THR A 224 -12.21 13.48 -33.60
C THR A 224 -12.53 12.00 -33.85
N ALA A 225 -11.74 11.09 -33.28
CA ALA A 225 -11.99 9.66 -33.37
C ALA A 225 -13.28 9.23 -32.65
N LYS A 226 -13.67 9.94 -31.58
CA LYS A 226 -14.90 9.69 -30.84
C LYS A 226 -16.15 10.26 -31.55
N GLU A 227 -15.99 11.34 -32.30
CA GLU A 227 -17.08 11.95 -33.09
C GLU A 227 -17.34 11.21 -34.42
N ALA A 228 -16.36 10.39 -34.86
CA ALA A 228 -16.44 9.60 -36.10
C ALA A 228 -16.91 8.15 -35.88
N ALA A 229 -17.11 7.73 -34.62
CA ALA A 229 -17.56 6.37 -34.21
C ALA A 229 -18.99 6.39 -33.72
#